data_4c104f9076e95656b81e57b20f277677
#
_entry.id   4c104f9076e95656b81e57b20f277677
#
_cell.length_a   1.000
_cell.length_b   1.000
_cell.length_c   1.000
_cell.angle_alpha   90.00
_cell.angle_beta   90.00
_cell.angle_gamma   90.00
#
_symmetry.space_group_name_H-M   'P 1'
#
loop_
_entity.id
_entity.type
_entity.pdbx_description
1 polymer ?
#
loop_
_entity_poly.entity_id
_entity_poly.type
_entity_poly.pdbx_seq_one_letter_code
_entity_poly.pdbx_strand_id
1 'polypeptide(L)'
;AGFSVAMHYDVADDQSQIVRYLDQAFREASIVMVCGGLGPTTDDITRESVAAWLGSPLVFSPELYAPLEERYRKLNRQVPESNRKQAMIPESCRALPNSVGMAYGIWWEDESRCLAVMPGVPRELEAMFDQAVLPRLAEKYRLEPERNLLIRTIRIPESMLMEQIQPVMDQYGIDPDRIGFYPSFSGVDILYHDTRL
;
A
#
# COMPACT_ATOMS: atom_id res chain seq x y z
N ALA A 1 4.01 11.52 -1.34
CA ALA A 1 3.22 11.50 -0.10
C ALA A 1 4.08 11.76 1.17
N GLY A 2 5.37 12.11 1.05
CA GLY A 2 6.24 12.47 2.20
C GLY A 2 6.71 11.30 3.07
N PHE A 3 6.50 10.06 2.66
CA PHE A 3 7.03 8.89 3.34
C PHE A 3 8.25 8.33 2.63
N SER A 4 9.28 7.98 3.39
CA SER A 4 10.40 7.16 2.89
C SER A 4 10.12 5.69 3.19
N VAL A 5 10.44 4.81 2.23
CA VAL A 5 10.39 3.36 2.44
C VAL A 5 11.68 2.94 3.12
N ALA A 6 11.58 2.50 4.37
CA ALA A 6 12.74 2.04 5.14
C ALA A 6 13.18 0.63 4.72
N MET A 7 12.24 -0.28 4.52
CA MET A 7 12.49 -1.69 4.22
C MET A 7 11.41 -2.27 3.33
N HIS A 8 11.77 -3.28 2.55
CA HIS A 8 10.87 -4.12 1.78
C HIS A 8 11.20 -5.59 2.05
N TYR A 9 10.16 -6.38 2.31
CA TYR A 9 10.28 -7.81 2.59
C TYR A 9 9.40 -8.61 1.65
N ASP A 10 9.97 -9.60 1.00
CA ASP A 10 9.23 -10.67 0.34
C ASP A 10 9.12 -11.85 1.29
N VAL A 11 7.89 -12.19 1.66
CA VAL A 11 7.58 -13.19 2.68
C VAL A 11 6.76 -14.32 2.07
N ALA A 12 7.16 -15.57 2.33
CA ALA A 12 6.39 -16.72 1.90
C ALA A 12 5.03 -16.81 2.62
N ASP A 13 4.07 -17.54 2.02
CA ASP A 13 2.76 -17.82 2.61
C ASP A 13 2.90 -18.84 3.76
N ASP A 14 3.55 -18.39 4.83
CA ASP A 14 3.76 -19.11 6.08
C ASP A 14 3.43 -18.18 7.24
N GLN A 15 2.48 -18.59 8.07
CA GLN A 15 1.96 -17.77 9.17
C GLN A 15 3.06 -17.36 10.15
N SER A 16 3.98 -18.26 10.48
CA SER A 16 5.05 -17.99 11.44
C SER A 16 6.04 -16.94 10.90
N GLN A 17 6.31 -16.99 9.60
CA GLN A 17 7.15 -16.01 8.92
C GLN A 17 6.44 -14.65 8.84
N ILE A 18 5.18 -14.62 8.42
CA ILE A 18 4.40 -13.36 8.33
C ILE A 18 4.36 -12.68 9.70
N VAL A 19 4.02 -13.40 10.77
CA VAL A 19 4.01 -12.85 12.14
C VAL A 19 5.38 -12.31 12.55
N ARG A 20 6.44 -13.07 12.28
CA ARG A 20 7.82 -12.65 12.59
C ARG A 20 8.22 -11.37 11.86
N TYR A 21 7.88 -11.27 10.56
CA TYR A 21 8.24 -10.09 9.77
C TYR A 21 7.37 -8.88 10.09
N LEU A 22 6.13 -9.05 10.53
CA LEU A 22 5.34 -7.96 11.11
C LEU A 22 6.00 -7.39 12.36
N ASP A 23 6.44 -8.25 13.28
CA ASP A 23 7.18 -7.82 14.46
C ASP A 23 8.47 -7.07 14.09
N GLN A 24 9.22 -7.59 13.13
CA GLN A 24 10.45 -6.95 12.68
C GLN A 24 10.19 -5.61 12.03
N ALA A 25 9.22 -5.52 11.12
CA ALA A 25 8.86 -4.28 10.43
C ALA A 25 8.45 -3.17 11.42
N PHE A 26 7.69 -3.51 12.46
CA PHE A 26 7.28 -2.53 13.48
C PHE A 26 8.37 -2.13 14.47
N ARG A 27 9.52 -2.77 14.46
CA ARG A 27 10.73 -2.28 15.19
C ARG A 27 11.46 -1.18 14.41
N GLU A 28 11.26 -1.13 13.09
CA GLU A 28 11.99 -0.26 12.17
C GLU A 28 11.12 0.88 11.61
N ALA A 29 9.80 0.68 11.58
CA ALA A 29 8.86 1.65 11.00
C ALA A 29 7.56 1.74 11.81
N SER A 30 6.96 2.92 11.83
CA SER A 30 5.64 3.15 12.43
C SER A 30 4.50 2.80 11.49
N ILE A 31 4.77 2.70 10.19
CA ILE A 31 3.78 2.36 9.16
C ILE A 31 4.23 1.09 8.48
N VAL A 32 3.38 0.08 8.51
CA VAL A 32 3.60 -1.20 7.80
C VAL A 32 2.49 -1.41 6.80
N MET A 33 2.88 -1.69 5.56
CA MET A 33 1.96 -2.04 4.48
C MET A 33 2.19 -3.47 4.04
N VAL A 34 1.14 -4.26 3.96
CA VAL A 34 1.19 -5.65 3.51
C VAL A 34 0.34 -5.79 2.24
N CYS A 35 0.84 -6.50 1.26
CA CYS A 35 0.18 -6.72 -0.02
C CYS A 35 -0.02 -8.22 -0.27
N GLY A 36 -1.25 -8.64 -0.55
CA GLY A 36 -1.59 -10.02 -0.90
C GLY A 36 -2.14 -10.85 0.25
N GLY A 37 -2.50 -12.11 -0.07
CA GLY A 37 -2.99 -13.09 0.88
C GLY A 37 -4.38 -12.81 1.48
N LEU A 38 -5.23 -12.03 0.78
CA LEU A 38 -6.60 -11.68 1.20
C LEU A 38 -7.70 -12.39 0.40
N GLY A 39 -7.34 -13.24 -0.51
CA GLY A 39 -8.28 -14.00 -1.35
C GLY A 39 -8.98 -15.15 -0.61
N PRO A 40 -9.70 -16.02 -1.34
CA PRO A 40 -10.44 -17.15 -0.78
C PRO A 40 -9.65 -18.45 -0.78
N THR A 41 -8.43 -18.50 -1.32
CA THR A 41 -7.66 -19.74 -1.48
C THR A 41 -6.95 -20.16 -0.19
N THR A 42 -6.40 -21.34 -0.14
CA THR A 42 -5.79 -21.91 1.08
C THR A 42 -4.45 -21.26 1.42
N ASP A 43 -3.78 -20.68 0.44
CA ASP A 43 -2.54 -19.93 0.55
C ASP A 43 -2.77 -18.45 0.93
N ASP A 44 -4.00 -17.95 0.81
CA ASP A 44 -4.37 -16.62 1.32
C ASP A 44 -4.48 -16.63 2.85
N ILE A 45 -3.40 -16.49 3.56
CA ILE A 45 -3.32 -16.61 5.04
C ILE A 45 -2.95 -15.31 5.76
N THR A 46 -2.84 -14.19 5.03
CA THR A 46 -2.43 -12.91 5.61
C THR A 46 -3.40 -12.44 6.69
N ARG A 47 -4.70 -12.66 6.50
CA ARG A 47 -5.75 -12.27 7.48
C ARG A 47 -5.60 -13.03 8.80
N GLU A 48 -5.40 -14.33 8.71
CA GLU A 48 -5.17 -15.22 9.83
C GLU A 48 -3.85 -14.89 10.54
N SER A 49 -2.83 -14.54 9.78
CA SER A 49 -1.52 -14.15 10.29
C SER A 49 -1.57 -12.82 11.06
N VAL A 50 -2.31 -11.84 10.56
CA VAL A 50 -2.53 -10.56 11.25
C VAL A 50 -3.35 -10.77 12.53
N ALA A 51 -4.38 -11.61 12.49
CA ALA A 51 -5.15 -11.97 13.67
C ALA A 51 -4.28 -12.62 14.75
N ALA A 52 -3.40 -13.56 14.35
CA ALA A 52 -2.44 -14.21 15.25
C ALA A 52 -1.42 -13.22 15.82
N TRP A 53 -0.88 -12.33 14.99
CA TRP A 53 0.06 -11.29 15.41
C TRP A 53 -0.52 -10.33 16.45
N LEU A 54 -1.79 -9.93 16.26
CA LEU A 54 -2.51 -9.05 17.18
C LEU A 54 -3.04 -9.77 18.44
N GLY A 55 -3.03 -11.11 18.47
CA GLY A 55 -3.76 -11.87 19.48
C GLY A 55 -5.26 -11.59 19.46
N SER A 56 -5.81 -11.20 18.31
CA SER A 56 -7.20 -10.77 18.12
C SER A 56 -7.96 -11.83 17.32
N PRO A 57 -9.11 -12.35 17.81
CA PRO A 57 -9.85 -13.38 17.11
C PRO A 57 -10.40 -12.84 15.78
N LEU A 58 -10.49 -13.72 14.78
CA LEU A 58 -11.22 -13.44 13.55
C LEU A 58 -12.73 -13.51 13.84
N VAL A 59 -13.44 -12.44 13.53
CA VAL A 59 -14.91 -12.36 13.67
C VAL A 59 -15.56 -12.23 12.30
N PHE A 60 -16.70 -12.91 12.14
CA PHE A 60 -17.50 -12.80 10.93
C PHE A 60 -18.27 -11.49 10.91
N SER A 61 -18.17 -10.73 9.81
CA SER A 61 -18.93 -9.50 9.62
C SER A 61 -20.02 -9.71 8.55
N PRO A 62 -21.30 -9.71 8.93
CA PRO A 62 -22.42 -9.74 7.96
C PRO A 62 -22.37 -8.57 6.97
N GLU A 63 -21.89 -7.41 7.40
CA GLU A 63 -21.79 -6.21 6.57
C GLU A 63 -20.76 -6.39 5.44
N LEU A 64 -19.66 -7.11 5.69
CA LEU A 64 -18.66 -7.44 4.69
C LEU A 64 -19.13 -8.61 3.79
N TYR A 65 -20.00 -9.46 4.29
CA TYR A 65 -20.52 -10.60 3.56
C TYR A 65 -21.64 -10.23 2.58
N ALA A 66 -22.52 -9.31 2.96
CA ALA A 66 -23.68 -8.93 2.14
C ALA A 66 -23.34 -8.48 0.68
N PRO A 67 -22.29 -7.70 0.42
CA PRO A 67 -21.87 -7.38 -0.94
C PRO A 67 -21.39 -8.59 -1.75
N LEU A 68 -20.78 -9.58 -1.09
CA LEU A 68 -20.40 -10.85 -1.73
C LEU A 68 -21.65 -11.63 -2.15
N GLU A 69 -22.63 -11.78 -1.25
CA GLU A 69 -23.89 -12.45 -1.55
C GLU A 69 -24.62 -11.79 -2.70
N GLU A 70 -24.73 -10.47 -2.70
CA GLU A 70 -25.39 -9.70 -3.76
C GLU A 70 -24.71 -9.91 -5.11
N ARG A 71 -23.38 -9.94 -5.16
CA ARG A 71 -22.64 -10.16 -6.40
C ARG A 71 -22.86 -11.56 -6.94
N TYR A 72 -22.80 -12.59 -6.08
CA TYR A 72 -23.05 -13.97 -6.49
C TYR A 72 -24.50 -14.19 -6.91
N ARG A 73 -25.45 -13.55 -6.23
CA ARG A 73 -26.86 -13.57 -6.59
C ARG A 73 -27.11 -12.99 -7.99
N LYS A 74 -26.46 -11.90 -8.36
CA LYS A 74 -26.52 -11.33 -9.72
C LYS A 74 -25.99 -12.27 -10.80
N LEU A 75 -25.10 -13.19 -10.43
CA LEU A 75 -24.58 -14.23 -11.32
C LEU A 75 -25.39 -15.53 -11.27
N ASN A 76 -26.54 -15.55 -10.58
CA ASN A 76 -27.35 -16.74 -10.31
C ASN A 76 -26.52 -17.88 -9.68
N ARG A 77 -25.61 -17.55 -8.75
CA ARG A 77 -24.72 -18.51 -8.04
C ARG A 77 -24.83 -18.29 -6.54
N GLN A 78 -24.54 -19.36 -5.80
CA GLN A 78 -24.33 -19.27 -4.34
C GLN A 78 -22.89 -18.89 -4.05
N VAL A 79 -22.66 -18.18 -2.94
CA VAL A 79 -21.30 -17.85 -2.48
C VAL A 79 -20.62 -19.16 -2.04
N PRO A 80 -19.46 -19.53 -2.62
CA PRO A 80 -18.71 -20.67 -2.15
C PRO A 80 -18.32 -20.52 -0.68
N GLU A 81 -18.28 -21.62 0.07
CA GLU A 81 -17.92 -21.57 1.50
C GLU A 81 -16.51 -20.98 1.72
N SER A 82 -15.58 -21.25 0.80
CA SER A 82 -14.25 -20.67 0.83
C SER A 82 -14.23 -19.12 0.80
N ASN A 83 -15.24 -18.50 0.21
CA ASN A 83 -15.35 -17.04 0.18
C ASN A 83 -15.84 -16.45 1.51
N ARG A 84 -16.39 -17.29 2.42
CA ARG A 84 -16.83 -16.82 3.74
C ARG A 84 -15.69 -16.19 4.53
N LYS A 85 -14.47 -16.68 4.38
CA LYS A 85 -13.29 -16.10 5.04
C LYS A 85 -13.00 -14.67 4.61
N GLN A 86 -13.45 -14.23 3.42
CA GLN A 86 -13.28 -12.85 2.98
C GLN A 86 -14.13 -11.84 3.78
N ALA A 87 -15.14 -12.34 4.49
CA ALA A 87 -15.94 -11.57 5.44
C ALA A 87 -15.48 -11.70 6.90
N MET A 88 -14.35 -12.37 7.13
CA MET A 88 -13.73 -12.45 8.46
C MET A 88 -12.73 -11.30 8.62
N ILE A 89 -12.71 -10.68 9.79
CA ILE A 89 -11.76 -9.61 10.12
C ILE A 89 -11.29 -9.77 11.57
N PRO A 90 -10.02 -9.46 11.91
CA PRO A 90 -9.62 -9.41 13.32
C PRO A 90 -10.45 -8.39 14.07
N GLU A 91 -10.96 -8.75 15.23
CA GLU A 91 -11.91 -7.93 16.03
C GLU A 91 -11.37 -6.53 16.35
N SER A 92 -10.05 -6.42 16.53
CA SER A 92 -9.35 -5.14 16.80
C SER A 92 -9.09 -4.31 15.53
N CYS A 93 -9.51 -4.77 14.35
CA CYS A 93 -9.23 -4.11 13.07
C CYS A 93 -10.50 -3.50 12.44
N ARG A 94 -10.27 -2.63 11.48
CA ARG A 94 -11.32 -2.07 10.60
C ARG A 94 -11.12 -2.57 9.18
N ALA A 95 -12.21 -2.80 8.46
CA ALA A 95 -12.15 -3.13 7.04
C ALA A 95 -11.80 -1.90 6.20
N LEU A 96 -10.92 -2.08 5.21
CA LEU A 96 -10.70 -1.12 4.15
C LEU A 96 -11.57 -1.51 2.95
N PRO A 97 -12.42 -0.60 2.46
CA PRO A 97 -13.28 -0.90 1.32
C PRO A 97 -12.46 -1.09 0.04
N ASN A 98 -12.89 -2.02 -0.80
CA ASN A 98 -12.32 -2.27 -2.12
C ASN A 98 -13.35 -1.88 -3.19
N SER A 99 -13.12 -0.77 -3.87
CA SER A 99 -14.02 -0.26 -4.90
C SER A 99 -13.92 -1.01 -6.25
N VAL A 100 -12.85 -1.81 -6.42
CA VAL A 100 -12.52 -2.48 -7.69
C VAL A 100 -12.73 -3.98 -7.61
N GLY A 101 -12.39 -4.59 -6.47
CA GLY A 101 -12.44 -6.03 -6.24
C GLY A 101 -13.42 -6.44 -5.15
N MET A 102 -13.23 -7.65 -4.62
CA MET A 102 -14.11 -8.23 -3.59
C MET A 102 -13.44 -8.39 -2.23
N ALA A 103 -12.12 -8.51 -2.20
CA ALA A 103 -11.40 -8.69 -0.96
C ALA A 103 -11.27 -7.34 -0.23
N TYR A 104 -11.86 -7.24 0.96
CA TYR A 104 -11.62 -6.10 1.84
C TYR A 104 -10.19 -6.13 2.36
N GLY A 105 -9.57 -4.95 2.44
CA GLY A 105 -8.31 -4.79 3.16
C GLY A 105 -8.54 -4.72 4.67
N ILE A 106 -7.44 -4.65 5.43
CA ILE A 106 -7.45 -4.57 6.88
C ILE A 106 -6.69 -3.32 7.30
N TRP A 107 -7.27 -2.57 8.23
CA TRP A 107 -6.63 -1.44 8.89
C TRP A 107 -6.57 -1.69 10.38
N TRP A 108 -5.37 -1.60 10.94
CA TRP A 108 -5.13 -1.57 12.37
C TRP A 108 -4.27 -0.37 12.73
N GLU A 109 -4.53 0.24 13.86
CA GLU A 109 -3.73 1.35 14.37
C GLU A 109 -3.74 1.41 15.89
N ASP A 110 -2.63 1.87 16.46
CA ASP A 110 -2.52 2.36 17.83
C ASP A 110 -2.12 3.85 17.85
N GLU A 111 -1.66 4.38 18.99
CA GLU A 111 -1.29 5.79 19.11
C GLU A 111 -0.19 6.22 18.12
N SER A 112 0.79 5.34 17.84
CA SER A 112 2.01 5.66 17.07
C SER A 112 2.16 4.86 15.78
N ARG A 113 1.47 3.72 15.65
CA ARG A 113 1.68 2.75 14.58
C ARG A 113 0.40 2.52 13.79
N CYS A 114 0.57 2.08 12.55
CA CYS A 114 -0.54 1.56 11.75
C CYS A 114 -0.10 0.45 10.80
N LEU A 115 -1.02 -0.47 10.56
CA LEU A 115 -0.92 -1.56 9.60
C LEU A 115 -2.03 -1.39 8.56
N ALA A 116 -1.64 -1.38 7.29
CA ALA A 116 -2.58 -1.48 6.16
C ALA A 116 -2.32 -2.77 5.40
N VAL A 117 -3.31 -3.65 5.32
CA VAL A 117 -3.23 -4.86 4.50
C VAL A 117 -4.13 -4.67 3.29
N MET A 118 -3.57 -4.85 2.10
CA MET A 118 -4.23 -4.59 0.82
C MET A 118 -4.17 -5.83 -0.08
N PRO A 119 -5.07 -5.96 -1.06
CA PRO A 119 -5.01 -7.03 -2.06
C PRO A 119 -3.69 -7.02 -2.85
N GLY A 120 -3.25 -8.20 -3.33
CA GLY A 120 -2.07 -8.31 -4.17
C GLY A 120 -2.28 -7.90 -5.62
N VAL A 121 -3.52 -7.74 -6.09
CA VAL A 121 -3.84 -7.31 -7.45
C VAL A 121 -3.53 -5.82 -7.60
N PRO A 122 -2.59 -5.39 -8.48
CA PRO A 122 -2.10 -4.02 -8.53
C PRO A 122 -3.19 -2.96 -8.62
N ARG A 123 -4.16 -3.15 -9.51
CA ARG A 123 -5.28 -2.23 -9.70
C ARG A 123 -6.16 -2.07 -8.45
N GLU A 124 -6.36 -3.15 -7.69
CA GLU A 124 -7.13 -3.13 -6.44
C GLU A 124 -6.33 -2.44 -5.33
N LEU A 125 -5.03 -2.76 -5.25
CA LEU A 125 -4.10 -2.17 -4.30
C LEU A 125 -4.01 -0.66 -4.49
N GLU A 126 -3.74 -0.18 -5.70
CA GLU A 126 -3.64 1.24 -6.03
C GLU A 126 -4.92 2.00 -5.66
N ALA A 127 -6.08 1.47 -6.08
CA ALA A 127 -7.36 2.07 -5.77
C ALA A 127 -7.63 2.12 -4.25
N MET A 128 -7.32 1.06 -3.52
CA MET A 128 -7.50 1.00 -2.07
C MET A 128 -6.51 1.92 -1.35
N PHE A 129 -5.26 1.97 -1.81
CA PHE A 129 -4.27 2.89 -1.27
C PHE A 129 -4.73 4.34 -1.39
N ASP A 130 -5.08 4.79 -2.59
CA ASP A 130 -5.46 6.17 -2.85
C ASP A 130 -6.75 6.58 -2.14
N GLN A 131 -7.74 5.69 -2.10
CA GLN A 131 -9.08 6.02 -1.60
C GLN A 131 -9.27 5.77 -0.10
N ALA A 132 -8.53 4.83 0.48
CA ALA A 132 -8.76 4.40 1.85
C ALA A 132 -7.53 4.50 2.77
N VAL A 133 -6.33 4.18 2.28
CA VAL A 133 -5.11 4.17 3.11
C VAL A 133 -4.49 5.56 3.19
N LEU A 134 -4.18 6.18 2.06
CA LEU A 134 -3.51 7.47 2.01
C LEU A 134 -4.26 8.59 2.79
N PRO A 135 -5.59 8.72 2.69
CA PRO A 135 -6.31 9.73 3.48
C PRO A 135 -6.17 9.51 4.99
N ARG A 136 -6.22 8.25 5.47
CA ARG A 136 -6.02 7.94 6.90
C ARG A 136 -4.60 8.24 7.38
N LEU A 137 -3.61 7.92 6.56
CA LEU A 137 -2.21 8.26 6.85
C LEU A 137 -2.01 9.78 6.90
N ALA A 138 -2.58 10.50 5.93
CA ALA A 138 -2.48 11.96 5.86
C ALA A 138 -3.10 12.61 7.11
N GLU A 139 -4.24 12.13 7.58
CA GLU A 139 -4.89 12.60 8.79
C GLU A 139 -4.05 12.29 10.03
N LYS A 140 -3.63 11.01 10.19
CA LYS A 140 -2.90 10.55 11.39
C LYS A 140 -1.55 11.22 11.54
N TYR A 141 -0.80 11.35 10.45
CA TYR A 141 0.57 11.89 10.46
C TYR A 141 0.63 13.37 10.04
N ARG A 142 -0.51 14.02 9.82
CA ARG A 142 -0.62 15.43 9.39
C ARG A 142 0.28 15.74 8.20
N LEU A 143 0.20 14.87 7.19
CA LEU A 143 1.05 15.01 6.01
C LEU A 143 0.70 16.29 5.25
N GLU A 144 1.70 17.07 4.96
CA GLU A 144 1.57 18.13 3.98
C GLU A 144 1.79 17.58 2.57
N PRO A 145 1.00 18.02 1.59
CA PRO A 145 1.20 17.57 0.21
C PRO A 145 2.57 18.04 -0.28
N GLU A 146 3.47 17.11 -0.59
CA GLU A 146 4.71 17.43 -1.29
C GLU A 146 4.39 18.02 -2.66
N ARG A 147 5.06 19.13 -2.97
CA ARG A 147 5.02 19.67 -4.32
C ARG A 147 6.10 19.00 -5.15
N ASN A 148 5.67 18.07 -6.00
CA ASN A 148 6.57 17.42 -6.93
C ASN A 148 6.42 18.06 -8.31
N LEU A 149 7.55 18.43 -8.92
CA LEU A 149 7.59 18.88 -10.30
C LEU A 149 8.10 17.75 -11.18
N LEU A 150 7.24 17.25 -12.07
CA LEU A 150 7.63 16.27 -13.09
C LEU A 150 7.93 17.00 -14.41
N ILE A 151 9.17 16.89 -14.87
CA ILE A 151 9.61 17.44 -16.17
C ILE A 151 9.86 16.25 -17.09
N ARG A 152 9.09 16.13 -18.15
CA ARG A 152 9.28 15.10 -19.17
C ARG A 152 10.20 15.59 -20.27
N THR A 153 11.23 14.80 -20.57
CA THR A 153 12.11 15.06 -21.70
C THR A 153 11.95 13.97 -22.76
N ILE A 154 12.28 14.31 -23.99
CA ILE A 154 12.23 13.37 -25.12
C ILE A 154 13.54 13.42 -25.88
N ARG A 155 13.99 12.24 -26.36
CA ARG A 155 15.16 12.10 -27.23
C ARG A 155 16.48 12.63 -26.66
N ILE A 156 16.59 12.72 -25.34
CA ILE A 156 17.84 13.09 -24.67
C ILE A 156 18.30 11.92 -23.78
N PRO A 157 19.55 11.47 -23.92
CA PRO A 157 20.15 10.49 -23.01
C PRO A 157 20.32 11.09 -21.61
N GLU A 158 20.24 10.24 -20.58
CA GLU A 158 20.37 10.65 -19.17
C GLU A 158 21.66 11.40 -18.88
N SER A 159 22.82 10.93 -19.42
CA SER A 159 24.11 11.57 -19.23
C SER A 159 24.16 13.01 -19.78
N MET A 160 23.59 13.22 -20.97
CA MET A 160 23.52 14.58 -21.57
C MET A 160 22.56 15.48 -20.78
N LEU A 161 21.47 14.92 -20.27
CA LEU A 161 20.51 15.65 -19.45
C LEU A 161 21.14 16.10 -18.13
N MET A 162 21.91 15.21 -17.48
CA MET A 162 22.67 15.53 -16.26
C MET A 162 23.65 16.69 -16.49
N GLU A 163 24.44 16.65 -17.60
CA GLU A 163 25.36 17.74 -17.92
C GLU A 163 24.66 19.09 -18.13
N GLN A 164 23.45 19.07 -18.72
CA GLN A 164 22.67 20.29 -18.94
C GLN A 164 22.04 20.84 -17.66
N ILE A 165 21.65 19.98 -16.73
CA ILE A 165 20.98 20.36 -15.49
C ILE A 165 21.97 20.78 -14.41
N GLN A 166 23.16 20.17 -14.37
CA GLN A 166 24.16 20.45 -13.33
C GLN A 166 24.43 21.94 -13.10
N PRO A 167 24.65 22.75 -14.14
CA PRO A 167 24.85 24.20 -13.94
C PRO A 167 23.64 24.91 -13.31
N VAL A 168 22.42 24.45 -13.61
CA VAL A 168 21.20 24.99 -13.01
C VAL A 168 21.10 24.60 -11.54
N MET A 169 21.42 23.35 -11.21
CA MET A 169 21.44 22.87 -9.82
C MET A 169 22.45 23.68 -9.01
N ASP A 170 23.65 23.88 -9.53
CA ASP A 170 24.71 24.66 -8.86
C ASP A 170 24.32 26.12 -8.67
N GLN A 171 23.71 26.74 -9.69
CA GLN A 171 23.27 28.13 -9.63
C GLN A 171 22.20 28.39 -8.59
N TYR A 172 21.26 27.46 -8.41
CA TYR A 172 20.12 27.60 -7.50
C TYR A 172 20.28 26.85 -6.18
N GLY A 173 21.44 26.19 -5.97
CA GLY A 173 21.72 25.42 -4.75
C GLY A 173 20.73 24.26 -4.56
N ILE A 174 20.38 23.59 -5.65
CA ILE A 174 19.46 22.46 -5.61
C ILE A 174 20.20 21.22 -5.12
N ASP A 175 19.70 20.62 -4.05
CA ASP A 175 20.23 19.39 -3.49
C ASP A 175 20.02 18.23 -4.50
N PRO A 176 21.08 17.50 -4.92
CA PRO A 176 20.97 16.36 -5.82
C PRO A 176 20.01 15.28 -5.32
N ASP A 177 19.91 15.07 -4.01
CA ASP A 177 19.03 14.06 -3.41
C ASP A 177 17.53 14.37 -3.61
N ARG A 178 17.21 15.58 -4.09
CA ARG A 178 15.84 16.00 -4.42
C ARG A 178 15.45 15.79 -5.87
N ILE A 179 16.36 15.29 -6.70
CA ILE A 179 16.11 15.06 -8.13
C ILE A 179 16.22 13.57 -8.45
N GLY A 180 15.12 12.99 -8.93
CA GLY A 180 15.11 11.66 -9.51
C GLY A 180 15.12 11.69 -11.04
N PHE A 181 15.91 10.83 -11.67
CA PHE A 181 15.93 10.61 -13.12
C PHE A 181 15.32 9.25 -13.42
N TYR A 182 14.32 9.22 -14.29
CA TYR A 182 13.57 8.02 -14.65
C TYR A 182 13.64 7.80 -16.16
N PRO A 183 14.62 7.01 -16.64
CA PRO A 183 14.77 6.70 -18.06
C PRO A 183 13.57 5.90 -18.59
N SER A 184 13.16 6.22 -19.82
CA SER A 184 12.12 5.51 -20.56
C SER A 184 12.55 5.37 -22.04
N PHE A 185 11.77 4.63 -22.84
CA PHE A 185 12.03 4.50 -24.28
C PHE A 185 11.95 5.84 -25.04
N SER A 186 11.23 6.81 -24.54
CA SER A 186 11.02 8.10 -25.19
C SER A 186 11.99 9.19 -24.74
N GLY A 187 12.60 9.05 -23.57
CA GLY A 187 13.47 10.04 -22.96
C GLY A 187 13.66 9.79 -21.46
N VAL A 188 13.94 10.85 -20.72
CA VAL A 188 14.14 10.78 -19.27
C VAL A 188 13.14 11.71 -18.58
N ASP A 189 12.36 11.19 -17.66
CA ASP A 189 11.53 12.01 -16.78
C ASP A 189 12.37 12.47 -15.58
N ILE A 190 12.29 13.75 -15.24
CA ILE A 190 12.95 14.35 -14.06
C ILE A 190 11.85 14.60 -13.03
N LEU A 191 12.02 14.09 -11.83
CA LEU A 191 11.17 14.37 -10.71
C LEU A 191 11.93 15.22 -9.68
N TYR A 192 11.47 16.44 -9.45
CA TYR A 192 12.00 17.30 -8.42
C TYR A 192 11.06 17.33 -7.21
N HIS A 193 11.59 17.01 -6.04
CA HIS A 193 10.88 17.05 -4.76
C HIS A 193 11.11 18.40 -4.09
N ASP A 194 10.07 19.25 -4.04
CA ASP A 194 10.14 20.54 -3.33
C ASP A 194 9.70 20.35 -1.88
N THR A 195 10.69 20.30 -0.98
CA THR A 195 10.47 20.19 0.49
C THR A 195 10.51 21.52 1.21
N ARG A 196 10.49 22.65 0.46
CA ARG A 196 10.49 23.99 1.05
C ARG A 196 9.06 24.44 1.38
N LEU A 197 8.59 24.01 2.54
CA LEU A 197 7.52 24.62 3.30
C LEU A 197 7.84 24.58 4.80
#